data_a50585641cec9d403dfa2620e53ac4a0
#
_entry.id   a50585641cec9d403dfa2620e53ac4a0
#
_cell.length_a   1.000
_cell.length_b   1.000
_cell.length_c   1.000
_cell.angle_alpha   90.00
_cell.angle_beta   90.00
_cell.angle_gamma   90.00
#
_symmetry.space_group_name_H-M   'P 1'
#
loop_
_entity.id
_entity.type
_entity.pdbx_description
1 polymer ?
#
loop_
_entity_poly.entity_id
_entity_poly.type
_entity_poly.pdbx_seq_one_letter_code
_entity_poly.pdbx_strand_id
1 'polypeptide(L)'
;MLDFGYYNMDCMAGMKLFPDKYFDVAIVDPPYGINAPNMAMGTNKSRTKNGYPAESTASRLKRSGQAKEWDSKPPTEEYFKELFRVSKNQIIWGGNYFNLPPTKCFVVWDKVQPWDAFSQAEIAWTSYNLPAKLFRYSNTGGANSEKRIHPTQKPIALYEYLVGAFKLSGGGWYLTPM
;
A
#
# COMPACT_ATOMS: atom_id res chain seq x y z
N MET A 1 10.75 -24.43 0.02
CA MET A 1 9.88 -23.42 0.67
C MET A 1 10.80 -22.37 1.27
N LEU A 2 10.47 -21.09 1.15
CA LEU A 2 11.26 -20.03 1.76
C LEU A 2 10.91 -19.93 3.25
N ASP A 3 11.91 -19.61 4.08
CA ASP A 3 11.68 -19.36 5.51
C ASP A 3 11.09 -17.95 5.74
N PHE A 4 10.80 -17.61 6.98
CA PHE A 4 10.39 -16.25 7.34
C PHE A 4 11.52 -15.26 7.03
N GLY A 5 11.18 -14.16 6.29
CA GLY A 5 12.16 -13.13 5.94
C GLY A 5 11.70 -12.17 4.85
N TYR A 6 12.63 -11.33 4.41
CA TYR A 6 12.46 -10.42 3.28
C TYR A 6 13.18 -10.97 2.06
N TYR A 7 12.47 -11.02 0.94
CA TYR A 7 13.00 -11.57 -0.31
C TYR A 7 12.90 -10.54 -1.42
N ASN A 8 14.03 -10.09 -1.94
CA ASN A 8 14.09 -9.20 -3.10
C ASN A 8 14.03 -10.03 -4.39
N MET A 9 12.82 -10.40 -4.79
CA MET A 9 12.56 -11.22 -5.96
C MET A 9 11.21 -10.84 -6.61
N ASP A 10 10.97 -11.32 -7.82
CA ASP A 10 9.67 -11.22 -8.45
C ASP A 10 8.61 -11.92 -7.60
N CYS A 11 7.51 -11.21 -7.29
CA CYS A 11 6.48 -11.73 -6.39
C CYS A 11 5.74 -12.95 -6.97
N MET A 12 5.58 -13.03 -8.31
CA MET A 12 4.95 -14.18 -8.94
C MET A 12 5.83 -15.42 -8.83
N ALA A 13 7.16 -15.24 -8.99
CA ALA A 13 8.11 -16.34 -8.76
C ALA A 13 8.13 -16.76 -7.30
N GLY A 14 8.08 -15.80 -6.36
CA GLY A 14 8.02 -16.07 -4.93
C GLY A 14 6.77 -16.83 -4.51
N MET A 15 5.60 -16.38 -4.92
CA MET A 15 4.32 -17.02 -4.56
C MET A 15 4.24 -18.48 -5.04
N LYS A 16 4.80 -18.80 -6.22
CA LYS A 16 4.84 -20.18 -6.75
C LYS A 16 5.61 -21.18 -5.86
N LEU A 17 6.45 -20.71 -4.95
CA LEU A 17 7.20 -21.56 -4.03
C LEU A 17 6.36 -22.05 -2.83
N PHE A 18 5.15 -21.53 -2.66
CA PHE A 18 4.29 -21.85 -1.54
C PHE A 18 3.06 -22.66 -1.98
N PRO A 19 2.61 -23.60 -1.17
CA PRO A 19 1.38 -24.36 -1.43
C PRO A 19 0.14 -23.48 -1.28
N ASP A 20 -1.00 -24.01 -1.70
CA ASP A 20 -2.30 -23.36 -1.55
C ASP A 20 -2.60 -23.06 -0.08
N LYS A 21 -3.12 -21.85 0.15
CA LYS A 21 -3.56 -21.38 1.48
C LYS A 21 -2.50 -21.44 2.58
N TYR A 22 -1.23 -21.35 2.19
CA TYR A 22 -0.10 -21.36 3.12
C TYR A 22 -0.14 -20.16 4.07
N PHE A 23 -0.40 -18.96 3.55
CA PHE A 23 -0.49 -17.74 4.36
C PHE A 23 -1.88 -17.57 4.95
N ASP A 24 -1.97 -17.17 6.21
CA ASP A 24 -3.26 -16.85 6.85
C ASP A 24 -3.84 -15.56 6.29
N VAL A 25 -2.99 -14.58 5.98
CA VAL A 25 -3.39 -13.36 5.30
C VAL A 25 -2.29 -12.84 4.37
N ALA A 26 -2.69 -12.27 3.26
CA ALA A 26 -1.86 -11.45 2.40
C ALA A 26 -2.29 -9.98 2.55
N ILE A 27 -1.37 -9.09 2.92
CA ILE A 27 -1.58 -7.64 2.96
C ILE A 27 -0.71 -7.04 1.86
N VAL A 28 -1.33 -6.51 0.83
CA VAL A 28 -0.63 -6.08 -0.38
C VAL A 28 -0.98 -4.65 -0.80
N ASP A 29 -0.02 -3.95 -1.38
CA ASP A 29 -0.15 -2.61 -1.93
C ASP A 29 0.46 -2.59 -3.36
N PRO A 30 -0.19 -3.25 -4.31
CA PRO A 30 0.33 -3.36 -5.66
C PRO A 30 0.23 -2.03 -6.41
N PRO A 31 0.98 -1.83 -7.52
CA PRO A 31 0.82 -0.66 -8.38
C PRO A 31 -0.62 -0.49 -8.86
N TYR A 32 -1.14 0.74 -8.82
CA TYR A 32 -2.54 1.02 -9.21
C TYR A 32 -2.71 1.27 -10.71
N GLY A 33 -1.61 1.48 -11.43
CA GLY A 33 -1.65 1.80 -12.86
C GLY A 33 -2.09 3.24 -13.15
N ILE A 34 -2.03 4.13 -12.15
CA ILE A 34 -2.43 5.53 -12.27
C ILE A 34 -1.26 6.46 -12.62
N ASN A 35 -0.08 5.89 -12.87
CA ASN A 35 1.14 6.64 -13.20
C ASN A 35 1.52 7.67 -12.12
N ALA A 36 1.41 7.28 -10.86
CA ALA A 36 1.64 8.13 -9.70
C ALA A 36 2.98 8.93 -9.73
N PRO A 37 4.11 8.39 -10.24
CA PRO A 37 5.37 9.14 -10.35
C PRO A 37 5.27 10.38 -11.25
N ASN A 38 4.38 10.37 -12.24
CA ASN A 38 4.20 11.45 -13.21
C ASN A 38 3.02 12.36 -12.90
N MET A 39 2.21 12.05 -11.89
CA MET A 39 1.19 12.98 -11.43
C MET A 39 1.85 14.29 -10.98
N ALA A 40 1.27 15.42 -11.39
CA ALA A 40 1.63 16.73 -10.87
C ALA A 40 1.23 16.78 -9.40
N MET A 41 2.08 16.24 -8.55
CA MET A 41 1.97 16.44 -7.10
C MET A 41 2.09 17.94 -6.88
N GLY A 42 0.99 18.55 -6.43
CA GLY A 42 0.81 20.00 -6.35
C GLY A 42 2.09 20.69 -5.91
N THR A 43 2.46 21.70 -6.65
CA THR A 43 3.57 22.59 -6.32
C THR A 43 3.20 23.33 -5.04
N ASN A 44 3.25 22.65 -3.90
CA ASN A 44 3.25 23.36 -2.64
C ASN A 44 4.50 24.25 -2.65
N LYS A 45 4.25 25.54 -2.78
CA LYS A 45 5.25 26.60 -2.63
C LYS A 45 5.71 26.67 -1.15
N SER A 46 5.93 25.53 -0.52
CA SER A 46 6.62 25.47 0.76
C SER A 46 8.05 25.94 0.50
N ARG A 47 8.33 27.15 0.91
CA ARG A 47 9.68 27.73 0.82
C ARG A 47 10.49 27.18 1.96
N THR A 48 11.73 26.76 1.67
CA THR A 48 12.73 26.54 2.71
C THR A 48 12.98 27.86 3.47
N LYS A 49 13.59 27.80 4.65
CA LYS A 49 14.02 29.00 5.43
C LYS A 49 14.78 30.02 4.58
N ASN A 50 15.41 29.60 3.50
CA ASN A 50 16.19 30.44 2.58
C ASN A 50 15.37 30.92 1.35
N GLY A 51 14.04 30.78 1.35
CA GLY A 51 13.17 31.29 0.29
C GLY A 51 13.09 30.43 -1.00
N TYR A 52 13.84 29.33 -1.09
CA TYR A 52 13.79 28.42 -2.23
C TYR A 52 12.63 27.42 -2.11
N PRO A 53 12.03 26.99 -3.24
CA PRO A 53 11.01 25.94 -3.21
C PRO A 53 11.57 24.67 -2.56
N ALA A 54 10.88 24.13 -1.54
CA ALA A 54 11.23 22.83 -1.00
C ALA A 54 10.98 21.76 -2.06
N GLU A 55 12.02 21.00 -2.41
CA GLU A 55 11.91 19.91 -3.36
C GLU A 55 11.14 18.76 -2.74
N SER A 56 10.07 18.32 -3.41
CA SER A 56 9.32 17.13 -2.99
C SER A 56 10.16 15.86 -3.17
N THR A 57 9.85 14.82 -2.38
CA THR A 57 10.49 13.50 -2.53
C THR A 57 10.27 12.94 -3.95
N ALA A 58 9.08 13.16 -4.53
CA ALA A 58 8.79 12.79 -5.91
C ALA A 58 9.69 13.51 -6.92
N SER A 59 9.93 14.82 -6.74
CA SER A 59 10.85 15.58 -7.58
C SER A 59 12.29 15.09 -7.48
N ARG A 60 12.74 14.73 -6.29
CA ARG A 60 14.07 14.15 -6.07
C ARG A 60 14.23 12.81 -6.77
N LEU A 61 13.26 11.92 -6.64
CA LEU A 61 13.25 10.60 -7.30
C LEU A 61 13.24 10.74 -8.82
N LYS A 62 12.46 11.67 -9.35
CA LYS A 62 12.41 11.96 -10.79
C LYS A 62 13.77 12.46 -11.30
N ARG A 63 14.43 13.36 -10.57
CA ARG A 63 15.75 13.91 -10.94
C ARG A 63 16.87 12.88 -10.84
N SER A 64 16.80 11.96 -9.87
CA SER A 64 17.79 10.88 -9.70
C SER A 64 17.63 9.74 -10.71
N GLY A 65 16.65 9.80 -11.62
CA GLY A 65 16.33 8.73 -12.55
C GLY A 65 15.72 7.48 -11.87
N GLN A 66 15.43 7.56 -10.58
CA GLN A 66 14.82 6.47 -9.79
C GLN A 66 13.29 6.47 -9.86
N ALA A 67 12.69 7.54 -10.39
CA ALA A 67 11.26 7.58 -10.71
C ALA A 67 11.02 6.73 -11.96
N LYS A 68 11.20 5.43 -11.83
CA LYS A 68 10.85 4.47 -12.88
C LYS A 68 9.32 4.36 -12.95
N GLU A 69 8.86 3.79 -14.06
CA GLU A 69 7.45 3.53 -14.38
C GLU A 69 6.82 2.44 -13.48
N TRP A 70 7.14 2.46 -12.16
CA TRP A 70 6.69 1.41 -11.23
C TRP A 70 5.17 1.33 -11.08
N ASP A 71 4.45 2.41 -11.44
CA ASP A 71 2.98 2.47 -11.38
C ASP A 71 2.37 2.69 -12.78
N SER A 72 3.02 2.22 -13.82
CA SER A 72 2.56 2.37 -15.21
C SER A 72 1.43 1.42 -15.58
N LYS A 73 1.34 0.28 -14.90
CA LYS A 73 0.32 -0.76 -15.15
C LYS A 73 -0.12 -1.41 -13.84
N PRO A 74 -1.42 -1.70 -13.69
CA PRO A 74 -1.90 -2.53 -12.58
C PRO A 74 -1.41 -3.98 -12.75
N PRO A 75 -1.45 -4.78 -11.68
CA PRO A 75 -1.19 -6.22 -11.76
C PRO A 75 -2.16 -6.92 -12.70
N THR A 76 -1.72 -8.04 -13.25
CA THR A 76 -2.55 -8.87 -14.10
C THR A 76 -3.56 -9.70 -13.29
N GLU A 77 -4.55 -10.29 -13.97
CA GLU A 77 -5.47 -11.22 -13.30
C GLU A 77 -4.76 -12.43 -12.69
N GLU A 78 -3.67 -12.89 -13.32
CA GLU A 78 -2.85 -14.00 -12.83
C GLU A 78 -2.23 -13.68 -11.48
N TYR A 79 -1.83 -12.43 -11.23
CA TYR A 79 -1.33 -12.01 -9.93
C TYR A 79 -2.39 -12.21 -8.83
N PHE A 80 -3.62 -11.77 -9.07
CA PHE A 80 -4.69 -11.94 -8.09
C PHE A 80 -5.09 -13.40 -7.90
N LYS A 81 -5.12 -14.20 -8.96
CA LYS A 81 -5.36 -15.65 -8.87
C LYS A 81 -4.32 -16.32 -7.97
N GLU A 82 -3.04 -15.98 -8.17
CA GLU A 82 -1.95 -16.55 -7.40
C GLU A 82 -1.97 -16.07 -5.95
N LEU A 83 -2.26 -14.77 -5.72
CA LEU A 83 -2.44 -14.20 -4.39
C LEU A 83 -3.55 -14.92 -3.61
N PHE A 84 -4.69 -15.16 -4.26
CA PHE A 84 -5.80 -15.90 -3.68
C PHE A 84 -5.47 -17.38 -3.48
N ARG A 85 -4.66 -17.97 -4.34
CA ARG A 85 -4.22 -19.34 -4.19
C ARG A 85 -3.38 -19.52 -2.92
N VAL A 86 -2.36 -18.70 -2.72
CA VAL A 86 -1.38 -18.88 -1.63
C VAL A 86 -1.89 -18.39 -0.28
N SER A 87 -2.94 -17.57 -0.20
CA SER A 87 -3.42 -16.98 1.05
C SER A 87 -4.88 -17.32 1.34
N LYS A 88 -5.19 -17.48 2.64
CA LYS A 88 -6.57 -17.73 3.11
C LYS A 88 -7.42 -16.48 3.04
N ASN A 89 -6.86 -15.34 3.49
CA ASN A 89 -7.52 -14.04 3.47
C ASN A 89 -6.62 -13.00 2.81
N GLN A 90 -7.22 -11.92 2.31
CA GLN A 90 -6.50 -10.85 1.63
C GLN A 90 -6.97 -9.48 2.11
N ILE A 91 -6.03 -8.54 2.18
CA ILE A 91 -6.24 -7.10 2.35
C ILE A 91 -5.46 -6.43 1.21
N ILE A 92 -6.17 -5.83 0.25
CA ILE A 92 -5.58 -5.31 -1.00
C ILE A 92 -5.83 -3.82 -1.07
N TRP A 93 -4.77 -3.03 -0.86
CA TRP A 93 -4.83 -1.57 -1.01
C TRP A 93 -5.07 -1.18 -2.47
N GLY A 94 -5.78 -0.09 -2.67
CA GLY A 94 -6.18 0.33 -4.02
C GLY A 94 -7.22 -0.59 -4.65
N GLY A 95 -8.00 -1.33 -3.85
CA GLY A 95 -9.00 -2.28 -4.37
C GLY A 95 -10.04 -1.69 -5.32
N ASN A 96 -10.21 -0.36 -5.31
CA ASN A 96 -11.05 0.38 -6.24
C ASN A 96 -10.47 0.50 -7.66
N TYR A 97 -9.20 0.16 -7.87
CA TYR A 97 -8.51 0.17 -9.17
C TYR A 97 -8.51 -1.19 -9.85
N PHE A 98 -8.94 -2.25 -9.16
CA PHE A 98 -8.82 -3.64 -9.62
C PHE A 98 -10.18 -4.30 -9.79
N ASN A 99 -10.27 -5.27 -10.70
CA ASN A 99 -11.45 -6.10 -10.86
C ASN A 99 -11.47 -7.20 -9.79
N LEU A 100 -11.90 -6.85 -8.59
CA LEU A 100 -12.01 -7.75 -7.44
C LEU A 100 -13.49 -8.12 -7.18
N PRO A 101 -13.76 -9.28 -6.56
CA PRO A 101 -15.12 -9.66 -6.20
C PRO A 101 -15.80 -8.63 -5.28
N PRO A 102 -17.13 -8.50 -5.30
CA PRO A 102 -17.84 -7.66 -4.34
C PRO A 102 -17.49 -8.05 -2.90
N THR A 103 -17.28 -7.05 -2.05
CA THR A 103 -17.05 -7.25 -0.62
C THR A 103 -17.86 -6.26 0.21
N LYS A 104 -18.28 -6.69 1.40
CA LYS A 104 -18.86 -5.79 2.40
C LYS A 104 -17.85 -5.28 3.40
N CYS A 105 -16.67 -5.91 3.48
CA CYS A 105 -15.60 -5.54 4.39
C CYS A 105 -14.48 -4.87 3.61
N PHE A 106 -14.41 -3.58 3.70
CA PHE A 106 -13.29 -2.77 3.20
C PHE A 106 -12.73 -1.91 4.32
N VAL A 107 -11.49 -1.49 4.16
CA VAL A 107 -10.84 -0.56 5.10
C VAL A 107 -10.71 0.79 4.41
N VAL A 108 -11.18 1.84 5.06
CA VAL A 108 -10.92 3.22 4.64
C VAL A 108 -9.85 3.79 5.54
N TRP A 109 -8.76 4.23 4.97
CA TRP A 109 -7.78 5.07 5.65
C TRP A 109 -8.08 6.54 5.35
N ASP A 110 -8.67 7.24 6.33
CA ASP A 110 -8.83 8.69 6.32
C ASP A 110 -7.48 9.33 6.71
N LYS A 111 -6.88 10.02 5.75
CA LYS A 111 -5.55 10.64 5.89
C LYS A 111 -5.55 11.93 6.71
N VAL A 112 -6.72 12.42 7.09
CA VAL A 112 -6.90 13.66 7.87
C VAL A 112 -6.09 14.82 7.26
N GLN A 113 -6.15 14.96 5.93
CA GLN A 113 -5.43 16.01 5.22
C GLN A 113 -6.39 17.06 4.66
N PRO A 114 -6.02 18.37 4.71
CA PRO A 114 -6.92 19.44 4.29
C PRO A 114 -6.81 19.81 2.78
N TRP A 115 -6.01 19.09 2.00
CA TRP A 115 -5.73 19.48 0.61
C TRP A 115 -6.64 18.77 -0.38
N ASP A 116 -7.48 19.51 -1.09
CA ASP A 116 -8.43 18.99 -2.08
C ASP A 116 -7.74 18.39 -3.32
N ALA A 117 -6.50 18.80 -3.60
CA ALA A 117 -5.71 18.30 -4.73
C ALA A 117 -5.18 16.85 -4.52
N PHE A 118 -5.31 16.30 -3.33
CA PHE A 118 -4.85 14.96 -2.99
C PHE A 118 -5.99 14.11 -2.44
N SER A 119 -5.94 12.82 -2.73
CA SER A 119 -6.91 11.89 -2.17
C SER A 119 -6.91 11.96 -0.63
N GLN A 120 -8.05 12.30 -0.05
CA GLN A 120 -8.25 12.40 1.39
C GLN A 120 -8.31 11.03 2.07
N ALA A 121 -8.62 9.99 1.31
CA ALA A 121 -8.69 8.62 1.80
C ALA A 121 -8.08 7.62 0.83
N GLU A 122 -7.67 6.48 1.35
CA GLU A 122 -7.36 5.28 0.57
C GLU A 122 -8.23 4.12 1.02
N ILE A 123 -8.51 3.21 0.08
CA ILE A 123 -9.39 2.08 0.33
C ILE A 123 -8.61 0.78 0.13
N ALA A 124 -8.73 -0.13 1.11
CA ALA A 124 -8.35 -1.52 0.91
C ALA A 124 -9.59 -2.40 0.77
N TRP A 125 -9.63 -3.19 -0.29
CA TRP A 125 -10.54 -4.31 -0.44
C TRP A 125 -10.11 -5.44 0.50
N THR A 126 -11.06 -6.17 1.09
CA THR A 126 -10.73 -7.37 1.87
C THR A 126 -11.63 -8.55 1.53
N SER A 127 -11.11 -9.77 1.69
CA SER A 127 -11.88 -11.01 1.57
C SER A 127 -12.68 -11.37 2.83
N TYR A 128 -12.52 -10.61 3.91
CA TYR A 128 -13.17 -10.90 5.19
C TYR A 128 -14.69 -10.65 5.15
N ASN A 129 -15.42 -11.52 5.81
CA ASN A 129 -16.88 -11.37 6.00
C ASN A 129 -17.19 -10.60 7.30
N LEU A 130 -16.71 -9.35 7.40
CA LEU A 130 -16.84 -8.49 8.57
C LEU A 130 -17.44 -7.13 8.15
N PRO A 131 -17.91 -6.29 9.09
CA PRO A 131 -18.22 -4.90 8.80
C PRO A 131 -17.00 -4.12 8.31
N ALA A 132 -17.23 -3.11 7.46
CA ALA A 132 -16.19 -2.18 7.01
C ALA A 132 -15.47 -1.52 8.20
N LYS A 133 -14.23 -1.12 7.99
CA LYS A 133 -13.34 -0.53 9.00
C LYS A 133 -12.94 0.88 8.58
N LEU A 134 -12.81 1.77 9.54
CA LEU A 134 -12.28 3.12 9.36
C LEU A 134 -11.03 3.29 10.22
N PHE A 135 -9.93 3.66 9.58
CA PHE A 135 -8.69 4.07 10.24
C PHE A 135 -8.44 5.54 9.95
N ARG A 136 -8.31 6.34 11.00
CA ARG A 136 -8.09 7.78 10.88
C ARG A 136 -6.70 8.12 11.40
N TYR A 137 -5.81 8.55 10.50
CA TYR A 137 -4.42 8.83 10.84
C TYR A 137 -3.81 9.82 9.85
N SER A 138 -3.30 10.94 10.36
CA SER A 138 -2.67 11.95 9.51
C SER A 138 -1.38 11.46 8.88
N ASN A 139 -1.30 11.59 7.58
CA ASN A 139 -0.12 11.27 6.79
C ASN A 139 0.84 12.48 6.64
N THR A 140 0.46 13.64 7.14
CA THR A 140 1.15 14.90 6.91
C THR A 140 1.75 15.40 8.20
N GLY A 141 3.06 15.26 8.32
CA GLY A 141 3.95 15.92 9.27
C GLY A 141 3.37 16.37 10.61
N GLY A 142 3.85 15.83 11.67
CA GLY A 142 3.57 16.19 13.06
C GLY A 142 4.58 15.50 13.94
N ALA A 143 4.48 15.63 15.25
CA ALA A 143 5.39 14.99 16.21
C ALA A 143 5.50 13.45 16.05
N ASN A 144 4.53 12.83 15.36
CA ASN A 144 4.45 11.39 15.11
C ASN A 144 4.74 11.01 13.64
N SER A 145 5.27 11.92 12.81
CA SER A 145 5.56 11.59 11.42
C SER A 145 6.76 10.66 11.31
N GLU A 146 6.51 9.45 10.86
CA GLU A 146 7.56 8.50 10.50
C GLU A 146 8.44 9.07 9.38
N LYS A 147 9.76 8.86 9.47
CA LYS A 147 10.67 9.22 8.39
C LYS A 147 10.35 8.36 7.16
N ARG A 148 9.76 8.97 6.14
CA ARG A 148 9.44 8.27 4.89
C ARG A 148 10.69 8.07 4.04
N ILE A 149 10.83 6.87 3.52
CA ILE A 149 11.85 6.50 2.54
C ILE A 149 11.26 6.40 1.12
N HIS A 150 9.92 6.24 1.00
CA HIS A 150 9.20 6.18 -0.27
C HIS A 150 7.96 7.10 -0.26
N PRO A 151 7.62 7.76 -1.40
CA PRO A 151 6.48 8.69 -1.48
C PRO A 151 5.12 8.06 -1.12
N THR A 152 4.92 6.79 -1.46
CA THR A 152 3.69 6.04 -1.22
C THR A 152 3.73 5.16 0.02
N GLN A 153 4.79 5.28 0.83
CA GLN A 153 4.93 4.51 2.06
C GLN A 153 3.72 4.73 2.98
N LYS A 154 3.08 3.64 3.32
CA LYS A 154 2.00 3.62 4.32
C LYS A 154 2.58 3.65 5.74
N PRO A 155 1.91 4.32 6.71
CA PRO A 155 2.40 4.41 8.07
C PRO A 155 2.39 3.04 8.78
N ILE A 156 3.35 2.82 9.69
CA ILE A 156 3.42 1.59 10.51
C ILE A 156 2.15 1.43 11.33
N ALA A 157 1.64 2.53 11.91
CA ALA A 157 0.40 2.54 12.67
C ALA A 157 -0.80 1.97 11.90
N LEU A 158 -0.82 2.05 10.56
CA LEU A 158 -1.84 1.44 9.74
C LEU A 158 -1.77 -0.09 9.79
N TYR A 159 -0.57 -0.65 9.71
CA TYR A 159 -0.38 -2.10 9.78
C TYR A 159 -0.67 -2.62 11.20
N GLU A 160 -0.27 -1.90 12.24
CA GLU A 160 -0.63 -2.21 13.63
C GLU A 160 -2.15 -2.24 13.82
N TYR A 161 -2.84 -1.25 13.26
CA TYR A 161 -4.30 -1.22 13.25
C TYR A 161 -4.90 -2.44 12.55
N LEU A 162 -4.39 -2.83 11.38
CA LEU A 162 -4.88 -3.99 10.64
C LEU A 162 -4.69 -5.28 11.45
N VAL A 163 -3.53 -5.45 12.08
CA VAL A 163 -3.24 -6.59 12.96
C VAL A 163 -4.29 -6.69 14.07
N GLY A 164 -4.60 -5.60 14.76
CA GLY A 164 -5.62 -5.57 15.81
C GLY A 164 -7.04 -5.76 15.29
N ALA A 165 -7.43 -5.02 14.25
CA ALA A 165 -8.79 -4.99 13.71
C ALA A 165 -9.25 -6.32 13.10
N PHE A 166 -8.32 -7.10 12.55
CA PHE A 166 -8.57 -8.41 11.96
C PHE A 166 -8.09 -9.57 12.85
N LYS A 167 -7.65 -9.27 14.08
CA LYS A 167 -7.15 -10.26 15.05
C LYS A 167 -6.07 -11.17 14.46
N LEU A 168 -5.12 -10.58 13.74
CA LEU A 168 -4.00 -11.26 13.15
C LEU A 168 -3.00 -11.59 14.27
N SER A 169 -3.32 -12.58 15.10
CA SER A 169 -2.52 -12.90 16.29
C SER A 169 -1.34 -13.80 15.96
N GLY A 170 -0.28 -13.68 16.76
CA GLY A 170 1.01 -14.30 16.57
C GLY A 170 0.99 -15.79 16.29
N GLY A 171 1.78 -16.21 15.32
CA GLY A 171 1.92 -17.58 14.83
C GLY A 171 1.39 -17.80 13.42
N GLY A 172 0.66 -16.85 12.84
CA GLY A 172 0.21 -16.90 11.45
C GLY A 172 1.31 -16.49 10.47
N TRP A 173 1.26 -17.03 9.26
CA TRP A 173 2.12 -16.61 8.15
C TRP A 173 1.49 -15.47 7.39
N TYR A 174 2.25 -14.39 7.16
CA TYR A 174 1.78 -13.19 6.46
C TYR A 174 2.60 -12.95 5.21
N LEU A 175 1.95 -12.60 4.13
CA LEU A 175 2.58 -12.25 2.86
C LEU A 175 2.35 -10.76 2.59
N THR A 176 3.43 -10.01 2.34
CA THR A 176 3.37 -8.61 1.95
C THR A 176 4.23 -8.37 0.70
N PRO A 177 3.81 -8.86 -0.48
CA PRO A 177 4.50 -8.52 -1.71
C PRO A 177 4.33 -7.03 -2.00
N MET A 178 5.43 -6.38 -2.29
CA MET A 178 5.49 -5.00 -2.76
C MET A 178 5.67 -4.95 -4.28
#